data_476efa6bbdd5e5056c874bad5697a833
#
_entry.id   476efa6bbdd5e5056c874bad5697a833
#
_cell.length_a   1.000
_cell.length_b   1.000
_cell.length_c   1.000
_cell.angle_alpha   90.00
_cell.angle_beta   90.00
_cell.angle_gamma   90.00
#
_symmetry.space_group_name_H-M   'P 1'
#
loop_
_entity.id
_entity.type
_entity.pdbx_description
1 polymer ?
#
loop_
_entity_poly.entity_id
_entity_poly.type
_entity_poly.pdbx_seq_one_letter_code
_entity_poly.pdbx_strand_id
1 'polypeptide(L)'
;MKVLFVSTADYKYGAAKTQIDMILALKNIHGVVPVILTKKHNALNELCDSLGIENYSYWYRDIMAGSAYSSPILNLAKHIVKYLLYLRGGLTQNGVLSCGIDWKEIDLVHSNHIRIDIGAYISKKTGIPHIWHIKELNRGHVKIVHYKPHCYQYINRNADKFIAVTRQVKEYWNKAGLDADKLEVIYEGVATDKFIPKKIRNDGKLKLICVGRIEKSKGQLQILQAMAELPEEIRKNVTLDLVGEPYADYLHQIQTSIKDNRLEKQVRFLGYQDNIPQLLSNYDVGILSSRGDAFGTVVAEYMAAGLLAIATYTELVEHEWTGLRYQFGDIRKLTDNIRFVYENRD
;
A
#
# COMPACT_ATOMS: atom_id res chain seq x y z
N MET A 1 13.16 -16.27 -18.66
CA MET A 1 13.85 -15.54 -17.61
C MET A 1 13.29 -15.96 -16.26
N LYS A 2 14.13 -16.44 -15.33
CA LYS A 2 13.73 -16.88 -13.99
C LYS A 2 14.05 -15.75 -12.99
N VAL A 3 13.05 -15.23 -12.29
CA VAL A 3 13.17 -14.05 -11.43
C VAL A 3 12.86 -14.37 -9.98
N LEU A 4 13.80 -14.05 -9.09
CA LEU A 4 13.59 -14.15 -7.64
C LEU A 4 12.90 -12.87 -7.12
N PHE A 5 11.67 -13.01 -6.65
CA PHE A 5 10.93 -11.94 -5.99
C PHE A 5 11.05 -12.05 -4.48
N VAL A 6 11.66 -11.05 -3.85
CA VAL A 6 11.78 -10.98 -2.39
C VAL A 6 10.64 -10.16 -1.82
N SER A 7 9.83 -10.75 -0.93
CA SER A 7 8.63 -10.14 -0.35
C SER A 7 8.67 -10.11 1.17
N THR A 8 8.30 -8.96 1.76
CA THR A 8 8.19 -8.80 3.22
C THR A 8 6.76 -8.85 3.73
N ALA A 9 5.78 -8.72 2.85
CA ALA A 9 4.38 -8.53 3.21
C ALA A 9 3.65 -9.86 3.30
N ASP A 10 2.71 -9.94 4.25
CA ASP A 10 1.68 -10.97 4.28
C ASP A 10 0.66 -10.68 3.18
N TYR A 11 0.15 -11.71 2.48
CA TYR A 11 -0.79 -11.59 1.37
C TYR A 11 -2.07 -10.80 1.70
N LYS A 12 -2.46 -10.75 2.96
CA LYS A 12 -3.61 -9.95 3.43
C LYS A 12 -3.49 -8.44 3.18
N TYR A 13 -2.30 -7.93 2.86
CA TYR A 13 -2.08 -6.49 2.71
C TYR A 13 -1.88 -6.10 1.25
N GLY A 14 -2.37 -4.91 0.87
CA GLY A 14 -2.38 -4.43 -0.51
C GLY A 14 -1.05 -4.50 -1.25
N ALA A 15 0.07 -4.21 -0.57
CA ALA A 15 1.41 -4.30 -1.18
C ALA A 15 1.80 -5.72 -1.63
N ALA A 16 1.37 -6.76 -0.92
CA ALA A 16 1.60 -8.15 -1.34
C ALA A 16 0.63 -8.55 -2.45
N LYS A 17 -0.62 -8.09 -2.39
CA LYS A 17 -1.61 -8.33 -3.44
C LYS A 17 -1.15 -7.74 -4.78
N THR A 18 -0.72 -6.47 -4.80
CA THR A 18 -0.20 -5.86 -6.04
C THR A 18 1.08 -6.53 -6.53
N GLN A 19 1.90 -7.06 -5.63
CA GLN A 19 3.09 -7.83 -6.03
C GLN A 19 2.71 -9.13 -6.71
N ILE A 20 1.77 -9.90 -6.17
CA ILE A 20 1.37 -11.18 -6.78
C ILE A 20 0.62 -10.96 -8.10
N ASP A 21 -0.22 -9.94 -8.21
CA ASP A 21 -0.89 -9.59 -9.46
C ASP A 21 0.15 -9.24 -10.55
N MET A 22 1.19 -8.48 -10.22
CA MET A 22 2.32 -8.19 -11.12
C MET A 22 3.07 -9.47 -11.51
N ILE A 23 3.37 -10.35 -10.56
CA ILE A 23 4.08 -11.62 -10.81
C ILE A 23 3.27 -12.52 -11.74
N LEU A 24 1.96 -12.64 -11.51
CA LEU A 24 1.07 -13.43 -12.37
C LEU A 24 0.96 -12.84 -13.78
N ALA A 25 0.89 -11.53 -13.91
CA ALA A 25 0.92 -10.87 -15.21
C ALA A 25 2.23 -11.15 -15.95
N LEU A 26 3.38 -11.02 -15.28
CA LEU A 26 4.70 -11.32 -15.86
C LEU A 26 4.82 -12.81 -16.27
N LYS A 27 4.31 -13.73 -15.44
CA LYS A 27 4.28 -15.17 -15.75
C LYS A 27 3.42 -15.45 -16.98
N ASN A 28 2.18 -14.93 -17.00
CA ASN A 28 1.18 -15.32 -18.01
C ASN A 28 1.38 -14.59 -19.35
N ILE A 29 1.85 -13.34 -19.34
CA ILE A 29 1.98 -12.51 -20.55
C ILE A 29 3.39 -12.59 -21.13
N HIS A 30 4.42 -12.64 -20.26
CA HIS A 30 5.82 -12.54 -20.70
C HIS A 30 6.64 -13.81 -20.46
N GLY A 31 6.02 -14.89 -19.97
CA GLY A 31 6.71 -16.17 -19.75
C GLY A 31 7.81 -16.10 -18.68
N VAL A 32 7.73 -15.15 -17.74
CA VAL A 32 8.65 -15.11 -16.59
C VAL A 32 8.38 -16.30 -15.69
N VAL A 33 9.44 -16.97 -15.24
CA VAL A 33 9.36 -18.04 -14.23
C VAL A 33 9.62 -17.41 -12.86
N PRO A 34 8.60 -17.20 -12.01
CA PRO A 34 8.79 -16.58 -10.71
C PRO A 34 9.27 -17.58 -9.65
N VAL A 35 10.17 -17.11 -8.80
CA VAL A 35 10.55 -17.75 -7.54
C VAL A 35 10.31 -16.76 -6.43
N ILE A 36 9.65 -17.14 -5.33
CA ILE A 36 9.31 -16.23 -4.23
C ILE A 36 10.19 -16.53 -3.02
N LEU A 37 10.78 -15.49 -2.42
CA LEU A 37 11.47 -15.58 -1.13
C LEU A 37 10.74 -14.70 -0.12
N THR A 38 10.22 -15.31 0.94
CA THR A 38 9.56 -14.61 2.05
C THR A 38 10.44 -14.63 3.32
N LYS A 39 10.18 -13.69 4.24
CA LYS A 39 10.92 -13.61 5.52
C LYS A 39 10.61 -14.78 6.46
N LYS A 40 9.40 -15.30 6.38
CA LYS A 40 8.86 -16.46 7.09
C LYS A 40 7.74 -17.05 6.28
N HIS A 41 7.46 -18.31 6.45
CA HIS A 41 6.30 -18.95 5.82
C HIS A 41 5.00 -18.23 6.24
N ASN A 42 4.15 -17.87 5.29
CA ASN A 42 2.91 -17.12 5.51
C ASN A 42 1.91 -17.38 4.38
N ALA A 43 0.73 -16.75 4.43
CA ALA A 43 -0.33 -16.92 3.44
C ALA A 43 0.11 -16.65 1.97
N LEU A 44 1.16 -15.87 1.74
CA LEU A 44 1.73 -15.71 0.39
C LEU A 44 2.39 -17.00 -0.12
N ASN A 45 3.08 -17.73 0.75
CA ASN A 45 3.65 -19.03 0.38
C ASN A 45 2.56 -20.06 0.07
N GLU A 46 1.51 -20.14 0.91
CA GLU A 46 0.36 -21.03 0.68
C GLU A 46 -0.33 -20.73 -0.66
N LEU A 47 -0.47 -19.45 -1.00
CA LEU A 47 -0.98 -19.03 -2.30
C LEU A 47 -0.04 -19.45 -3.44
N CYS A 48 1.29 -19.29 -3.28
CA CYS A 48 2.26 -19.72 -4.28
C CYS A 48 2.18 -21.22 -4.52
N ASP A 49 2.04 -22.03 -3.47
CA ASP A 49 1.85 -23.48 -3.56
C ASP A 49 0.62 -23.82 -4.38
N SER A 50 -0.52 -23.16 -4.13
CA SER A 50 -1.77 -23.35 -4.88
C SER A 50 -1.68 -22.96 -6.36
N LEU A 51 -0.78 -22.03 -6.69
CA LEU A 51 -0.54 -21.53 -8.06
C LEU A 51 0.62 -22.24 -8.78
N GLY A 52 1.26 -23.22 -8.13
CA GLY A 52 2.44 -23.91 -8.66
C GLY A 52 3.62 -22.96 -8.86
N ILE A 53 3.80 -22.00 -7.97
CA ILE A 53 4.93 -21.05 -7.97
C ILE A 53 5.97 -21.51 -6.95
N GLU A 54 7.21 -21.70 -7.42
CA GLU A 54 8.34 -22.04 -6.58
C GLU A 54 8.57 -21.00 -5.48
N ASN A 55 8.61 -21.43 -4.21
CA ASN A 55 8.72 -20.47 -3.11
C ASN A 55 9.54 -21.01 -1.94
N TYR A 56 10.18 -20.10 -1.23
CA TYR A 56 11.07 -20.37 -0.12
C TYR A 56 10.85 -19.38 1.01
N SER A 57 11.26 -19.76 2.22
CA SER A 57 11.24 -18.89 3.38
C SER A 57 12.60 -18.87 4.06
N TYR A 58 13.14 -17.69 4.26
CA TYR A 58 14.38 -17.49 4.98
C TYR A 58 14.33 -16.19 5.79
N TRP A 59 14.70 -16.23 7.05
CA TRP A 59 14.67 -15.03 7.87
C TRP A 59 15.77 -14.04 7.47
N TYR A 60 15.41 -12.80 7.20
CA TYR A 60 16.31 -11.71 6.88
C TYR A 60 15.94 -10.43 7.65
N ARG A 61 16.91 -9.53 7.74
CA ARG A 61 16.81 -8.29 8.51
C ARG A 61 16.21 -7.13 7.72
N ASP A 62 15.77 -6.11 8.49
CA ASP A 62 15.50 -4.79 7.98
C ASP A 62 16.72 -3.89 8.19
N ILE A 63 17.09 -3.05 7.24
CA ILE A 63 18.20 -2.09 7.34
C ILE A 63 17.77 -0.71 7.82
N MET A 64 16.47 -0.47 7.85
CA MET A 64 15.84 0.76 8.36
C MET A 64 14.44 0.46 8.90
N ALA A 65 13.94 1.31 9.81
CA ALA A 65 12.56 1.25 10.27
C ALA A 65 12.04 2.65 10.64
N GLY A 66 10.72 2.81 10.51
CA GLY A 66 10.04 4.04 10.95
C GLY A 66 9.68 4.01 12.44
N SER A 67 9.66 5.17 13.10
CA SER A 67 9.10 5.38 14.43
C SER A 67 7.58 5.42 14.33
N ALA A 68 6.90 4.52 15.06
CA ALA A 68 5.45 4.32 14.93
C ALA A 68 4.66 4.69 16.19
N TYR A 69 5.35 4.88 17.32
CA TYR A 69 4.69 5.15 18.59
C TYR A 69 4.73 6.64 18.94
N SER A 70 3.71 7.12 19.63
CA SER A 70 3.68 8.48 20.21
C SER A 70 4.68 8.63 21.36
N SER A 71 4.96 7.54 22.11
CA SER A 71 5.92 7.53 23.22
C SER A 71 7.37 7.44 22.74
N PRO A 72 8.26 8.39 23.14
CA PRO A 72 9.68 8.31 22.83
C PRO A 72 10.36 7.05 23.38
N ILE A 73 9.95 6.62 24.60
CA ILE A 73 10.53 5.44 25.26
C ILE A 73 10.19 4.16 24.49
N LEU A 74 8.93 4.01 24.09
CA LEU A 74 8.50 2.85 23.28
C LEU A 74 9.18 2.82 21.90
N ASN A 75 9.39 3.99 21.28
CA ASN A 75 10.15 4.07 20.02
C ASN A 75 11.61 3.67 20.24
N LEU A 76 12.25 4.14 21.32
CA LEU A 76 13.64 3.78 21.65
C LEU A 76 13.77 2.26 21.86
N ALA A 77 12.91 1.68 22.69
CA ALA A 77 12.89 0.23 22.94
C ALA A 77 12.72 -0.57 21.65
N LYS A 78 11.77 -0.16 20.78
CA LYS A 78 11.57 -0.75 19.46
C LYS A 78 12.83 -0.69 18.60
N HIS A 79 13.51 0.46 18.56
CA HIS A 79 14.71 0.62 17.74
C HIS A 79 15.90 -0.17 18.28
N ILE A 80 16.03 -0.32 19.60
CA ILE A 80 17.05 -1.19 20.20
C ILE A 80 16.82 -2.64 19.76
N VAL A 81 15.60 -3.17 19.91
CA VAL A 81 15.26 -4.54 19.48
C VAL A 81 15.52 -4.71 17.97
N LYS A 82 15.10 -3.76 17.15
CA LYS A 82 15.32 -3.81 15.69
C LYS A 82 16.80 -3.75 15.33
N TYR A 83 17.60 -2.99 16.06
CA TYR A 83 19.05 -2.94 15.87
C TYR A 83 19.74 -4.27 16.23
N LEU A 84 19.33 -4.90 17.35
CA LEU A 84 19.84 -6.23 17.71
C LEU A 84 19.47 -7.28 16.65
N LEU A 85 18.24 -7.25 16.14
CA LEU A 85 17.83 -8.11 15.03
C LEU A 85 18.61 -7.81 13.74
N TYR A 86 18.94 -6.55 13.47
CA TYR A 86 19.80 -6.16 12.36
C TYR A 86 21.22 -6.78 12.51
N LEU A 87 21.83 -6.70 13.69
CA LEU A 87 23.15 -7.30 13.95
C LEU A 87 23.10 -8.82 13.80
N ARG A 88 22.11 -9.49 14.43
CA ARG A 88 21.89 -10.93 14.25
C ARG A 88 21.76 -11.32 12.78
N GLY A 89 20.98 -10.58 12.01
CA GLY A 89 20.79 -10.83 10.59
C GLY A 89 22.09 -10.70 9.78
N GLY A 90 23.02 -9.83 10.19
CA GLY A 90 24.34 -9.76 9.59
C GLY A 90 25.14 -11.05 9.73
N LEU A 91 24.98 -11.75 10.86
CA LEU A 91 25.66 -13.02 11.13
C LEU A 91 25.03 -14.21 10.39
N THR A 92 23.70 -14.20 10.24
CA THR A 92 22.96 -15.34 9.67
C THR A 92 22.68 -15.21 8.17
N GLN A 93 22.95 -14.06 7.56
CA GLN A 93 22.58 -13.74 6.18
C GLN A 93 23.14 -14.72 5.13
N ASN A 94 24.33 -15.31 5.40
CA ASN A 94 24.96 -16.30 4.53
C ASN A 94 24.09 -17.54 4.29
N GLY A 95 23.30 -17.97 5.26
CA GLY A 95 22.45 -19.15 5.18
C GLY A 95 21.37 -19.06 4.07
N VAL A 96 21.04 -17.87 3.57
CA VAL A 96 20.12 -17.75 2.44
C VAL A 96 20.64 -18.45 1.19
N LEU A 97 21.96 -18.49 1.01
CA LEU A 97 22.59 -19.14 -0.15
C LEU A 97 22.39 -20.67 -0.16
N SER A 98 22.02 -21.24 1.00
CA SER A 98 21.75 -22.67 1.18
C SER A 98 20.27 -22.97 1.41
N CYS A 99 19.35 -22.06 1.09
CA CYS A 99 17.91 -22.23 1.38
C CYS A 99 17.18 -23.13 0.38
N GLY A 100 17.89 -23.73 -0.57
CA GLY A 100 17.32 -24.65 -1.57
C GLY A 100 17.13 -24.06 -2.97
N ILE A 101 17.35 -22.75 -3.14
CA ILE A 101 17.27 -22.09 -4.46
C ILE A 101 18.51 -22.46 -5.31
N ASP A 102 18.31 -22.87 -6.55
CA ASP A 102 19.39 -22.98 -7.52
C ASP A 102 19.74 -21.60 -8.10
N TRP A 103 20.78 -21.00 -7.56
CA TRP A 103 21.20 -19.65 -7.93
C TRP A 103 21.71 -19.52 -9.36
N LYS A 104 22.08 -20.62 -10.02
CA LYS A 104 22.54 -20.62 -11.42
C LYS A 104 21.40 -20.42 -12.40
N GLU A 105 20.17 -20.73 -11.98
CA GLU A 105 18.99 -20.55 -12.80
C GLU A 105 18.33 -19.16 -12.63
N ILE A 106 18.75 -18.38 -11.62
CA ILE A 106 18.14 -17.06 -11.36
C ILE A 106 18.81 -16.01 -12.22
N ASP A 107 18.04 -15.34 -13.08
CA ASP A 107 18.48 -14.28 -13.97
C ASP A 107 18.44 -12.89 -13.34
N LEU A 108 17.52 -12.67 -12.37
CA LEU A 108 17.27 -11.36 -11.76
C LEU A 108 16.74 -11.52 -10.33
N VAL A 109 17.21 -10.66 -9.43
CA VAL A 109 16.65 -10.48 -8.07
C VAL A 109 15.81 -9.21 -8.03
N HIS A 110 14.54 -9.31 -7.62
CA HIS A 110 13.60 -8.20 -7.49
C HIS A 110 13.15 -8.06 -6.03
N SER A 111 13.57 -7.01 -5.34
CA SER A 111 13.19 -6.73 -3.94
C SER A 111 12.00 -5.80 -3.85
N ASN A 112 10.90 -6.26 -3.26
CA ASN A 112 9.64 -5.51 -3.15
C ASN A 112 9.55 -4.65 -1.88
N HIS A 113 10.63 -4.02 -1.48
CA HIS A 113 10.68 -3.04 -0.38
C HIS A 113 12.09 -2.50 -0.16
N ILE A 114 12.25 -1.18 0.00
CA ILE A 114 13.58 -0.58 0.19
C ILE A 114 14.20 -0.88 1.57
N ARG A 115 13.40 -1.32 2.55
CA ARG A 115 13.87 -1.58 3.92
C ARG A 115 14.65 -2.87 4.10
N ILE A 116 14.66 -3.76 3.11
CA ILE A 116 15.33 -5.06 3.16
C ILE A 116 16.56 -5.07 2.29
N ASP A 117 17.65 -5.72 2.74
CA ASP A 117 18.89 -5.81 1.98
C ASP A 117 19.25 -7.25 1.54
N ILE A 118 18.36 -8.20 1.76
CA ILE A 118 18.65 -9.60 1.40
C ILE A 118 18.85 -9.79 -0.11
N GLY A 119 18.04 -9.11 -0.95
CA GLY A 119 18.22 -9.15 -2.40
C GLY A 119 19.56 -8.57 -2.84
N ALA A 120 19.98 -7.44 -2.28
CA ALA A 120 21.29 -6.85 -2.50
C ALA A 120 22.42 -7.76 -2.01
N TYR A 121 22.23 -8.46 -0.90
CA TYR A 121 23.19 -9.44 -0.39
C TYR A 121 23.35 -10.62 -1.35
N ILE A 122 22.23 -11.18 -1.83
CA ILE A 122 22.22 -12.28 -2.81
C ILE A 122 22.97 -11.83 -4.08
N SER A 123 22.56 -10.70 -4.67
CA SER A 123 23.19 -10.12 -5.86
C SER A 123 24.69 -10.00 -5.70
N LYS A 124 25.17 -9.40 -4.59
CA LYS A 124 26.60 -9.24 -4.31
C LYS A 124 27.35 -10.57 -4.24
N LYS A 125 26.71 -11.65 -3.77
CA LYS A 125 27.35 -12.97 -3.61
C LYS A 125 27.33 -13.83 -4.86
N THR A 126 26.29 -13.68 -5.66
CA THR A 126 26.03 -14.51 -6.85
C THR A 126 26.38 -13.81 -8.16
N GLY A 127 26.48 -12.48 -8.17
CA GLY A 127 26.63 -11.67 -9.38
C GLY A 127 25.33 -11.45 -10.15
N ILE A 128 24.18 -11.93 -9.65
CA ILE A 128 22.88 -11.76 -10.29
C ILE A 128 22.45 -10.30 -10.20
N PRO A 129 21.96 -9.66 -11.27
CA PRO A 129 21.44 -8.29 -11.24
C PRO A 129 20.32 -8.09 -10.21
N HIS A 130 20.23 -6.89 -9.63
CA HIS A 130 19.27 -6.57 -8.57
C HIS A 130 18.46 -5.31 -8.85
N ILE A 131 17.14 -5.43 -8.76
CA ILE A 131 16.20 -4.32 -8.83
C ILE A 131 15.53 -4.13 -7.47
N TRP A 132 15.48 -2.88 -6.99
CA TRP A 132 14.64 -2.49 -5.86
C TRP A 132 13.37 -1.82 -6.35
N HIS A 133 12.22 -2.40 -6.01
CA HIS A 133 10.89 -1.83 -6.25
C HIS A 133 10.43 -1.08 -5.00
N ILE A 134 10.32 0.24 -5.12
CA ILE A 134 10.09 1.17 -4.02
C ILE A 134 8.62 1.58 -4.03
N LYS A 135 7.88 1.08 -3.04
CA LYS A 135 6.45 1.35 -2.84
C LYS A 135 6.18 2.26 -1.65
N GLU A 136 7.22 2.76 -1.00
CA GLU A 136 7.11 3.56 0.20
C GLU A 136 7.31 5.05 -0.08
N LEU A 137 6.43 5.84 0.53
CA LEU A 137 6.57 7.27 0.60
C LEU A 137 6.52 7.70 2.07
N ASN A 138 7.59 8.32 2.55
CA ASN A 138 7.59 8.93 3.87
C ASN A 138 7.30 10.43 3.77
N ARG A 139 6.08 10.84 4.11
CA ARG A 139 5.66 12.25 4.10
C ARG A 139 5.99 13.00 5.39
N GLY A 140 7.09 12.63 6.07
CA GLY A 140 7.56 13.37 7.24
C GLY A 140 6.86 13.05 8.57
N HIS A 141 5.89 12.14 8.58
CA HIS A 141 5.18 11.76 9.82
C HIS A 141 5.91 10.69 10.62
N VAL A 142 6.80 9.96 9.96
CA VAL A 142 7.54 8.85 10.56
C VAL A 142 9.01 9.10 10.36
N LYS A 143 9.73 9.35 11.46
CA LYS A 143 11.18 9.46 11.42
C LYS A 143 11.75 8.08 11.04
N ILE A 144 12.46 8.01 9.92
CA ILE A 144 13.19 6.79 9.53
C ILE A 144 14.51 6.72 10.28
N VAL A 145 14.75 5.58 10.93
CA VAL A 145 16.03 5.26 11.57
C VAL A 145 16.74 4.22 10.72
N HIS A 146 17.96 4.55 10.31
CA HIS A 146 18.83 3.65 9.56
C HIS A 146 19.70 2.84 10.53
N TYR A 147 19.66 1.53 10.42
CA TYR A 147 20.52 0.63 11.19
C TYR A 147 21.84 0.38 10.49
N LYS A 148 21.84 0.47 9.16
CA LYS A 148 23.05 0.32 8.33
C LYS A 148 23.75 1.67 8.18
N PRO A 149 25.03 1.79 8.56
CA PRO A 149 25.82 2.99 8.26
C PRO A 149 25.87 3.27 6.76
N HIS A 150 25.86 4.54 6.38
CA HIS A 150 25.88 4.97 4.99
C HIS A 150 24.82 4.24 4.11
N CYS A 151 23.60 4.12 4.64
CA CYS A 151 22.54 3.28 4.09
C CYS A 151 22.26 3.54 2.61
N TYR A 152 22.10 4.80 2.20
CA TYR A 152 21.83 5.14 0.79
C TYR A 152 23.00 4.87 -0.14
N GLN A 153 24.23 5.08 0.31
CA GLN A 153 25.42 4.71 -0.47
C GLN A 153 25.49 3.20 -0.69
N TYR A 154 25.16 2.42 0.35
CA TYR A 154 25.07 0.96 0.24
C TYR A 154 23.99 0.54 -0.75
N ILE A 155 22.79 1.13 -0.67
CA ILE A 155 21.67 0.84 -1.57
C ILE A 155 22.07 1.15 -3.02
N ASN A 156 22.62 2.35 -3.29
CA ASN A 156 23.07 2.75 -4.64
C ASN A 156 24.12 1.81 -5.25
N ARG A 157 25.05 1.30 -4.43
CA ARG A 157 26.12 0.40 -4.91
C ARG A 157 25.63 -1.02 -5.21
N ASN A 158 24.49 -1.43 -4.63
CA ASN A 158 24.00 -2.80 -4.71
C ASN A 158 22.62 -2.88 -5.41
N ALA A 159 22.28 -1.89 -6.20
CA ALA A 159 21.14 -1.90 -7.11
C ALA A 159 21.62 -1.58 -8.52
N ASP A 160 21.16 -2.31 -9.50
CA ASP A 160 21.29 -1.97 -10.90
C ASP A 160 20.25 -0.94 -11.29
N LYS A 161 19.02 -1.11 -10.80
CA LYS A 161 17.90 -0.19 -11.02
C LYS A 161 17.00 -0.08 -9.78
N PHE A 162 16.30 1.06 -9.70
CA PHE A 162 15.22 1.31 -8.78
C PHE A 162 13.93 1.55 -9.57
N ILE A 163 12.86 0.87 -9.20
CA ILE A 163 11.51 1.15 -9.69
C ILE A 163 10.78 1.95 -8.61
N ALA A 164 10.34 3.15 -8.93
CA ALA A 164 9.48 3.96 -8.08
C ALA A 164 8.05 3.89 -8.60
N VAL A 165 7.08 3.60 -7.73
CA VAL A 165 5.68 3.43 -8.14
C VAL A 165 4.98 4.73 -8.56
N THR A 166 5.59 5.90 -8.31
CA THR A 166 5.12 7.22 -8.77
C THR A 166 6.29 8.20 -8.93
N ARG A 167 6.06 9.30 -9.65
CA ARG A 167 7.02 10.41 -9.75
C ARG A 167 7.35 10.99 -8.37
N GLN A 168 6.33 11.11 -7.50
CA GLN A 168 6.52 11.60 -6.14
C GLN A 168 7.43 10.68 -5.31
N VAL A 169 7.30 9.35 -5.47
CA VAL A 169 8.20 8.37 -4.83
C VAL A 169 9.62 8.55 -5.38
N LYS A 170 9.79 8.68 -6.70
CA LYS A 170 11.08 8.96 -7.34
C LYS A 170 11.73 10.22 -6.78
N GLU A 171 11.00 11.34 -6.76
CA GLU A 171 11.52 12.62 -6.26
C GLU A 171 11.89 12.55 -4.78
N TYR A 172 11.06 11.92 -3.95
CA TYR A 172 11.32 11.77 -2.53
C TYR A 172 12.64 11.00 -2.28
N TRP A 173 12.81 9.85 -2.93
CA TRP A 173 13.97 9.00 -2.70
C TRP A 173 15.24 9.55 -3.37
N ASN A 174 15.12 10.26 -4.50
CA ASN A 174 16.24 11.01 -5.07
C ASN A 174 16.72 12.09 -4.10
N LYS A 175 15.82 12.91 -3.54
CA LYS A 175 16.16 13.92 -2.50
C LYS A 175 16.74 13.28 -1.24
N ALA A 176 16.37 12.05 -0.92
CA ALA A 176 16.91 11.29 0.20
C ALA A 176 18.31 10.73 -0.06
N GLY A 177 18.79 10.73 -1.31
CA GLY A 177 20.14 10.31 -1.69
C GLY A 177 20.24 9.06 -2.56
N LEU A 178 19.12 8.59 -3.15
CA LEU A 178 19.19 7.56 -4.19
C LEU A 178 19.61 8.16 -5.53
N ASP A 179 20.35 7.37 -6.30
CA ASP A 179 20.89 7.73 -7.60
C ASP A 179 19.77 7.95 -8.62
N ALA A 180 19.65 9.17 -9.15
CA ALA A 180 18.64 9.58 -10.10
C ALA A 180 18.67 8.79 -11.40
N ASP A 181 19.88 8.42 -11.88
CA ASP A 181 20.06 7.71 -13.15
C ASP A 181 19.61 6.25 -13.08
N LYS A 182 19.50 5.72 -11.87
CA LYS A 182 18.98 4.37 -11.62
C LYS A 182 17.49 4.34 -11.30
N LEU A 183 16.86 5.49 -11.01
CA LEU A 183 15.46 5.62 -10.62
C LEU A 183 14.55 5.75 -11.85
N GLU A 184 13.72 4.75 -12.07
CA GLU A 184 12.67 4.74 -13.08
C GLU A 184 11.28 4.74 -12.45
N VAL A 185 10.30 5.37 -13.13
CA VAL A 185 8.91 5.37 -12.68
C VAL A 185 8.14 4.33 -13.46
N ILE A 186 7.58 3.34 -12.73
CA ILE A 186 6.65 2.36 -13.27
C ILE A 186 5.45 2.32 -12.34
N TYR A 187 4.30 2.79 -12.81
CA TYR A 187 3.06 2.80 -12.05
C TYR A 187 2.56 1.38 -11.79
N GLU A 188 1.93 1.17 -10.64
CA GLU A 188 1.24 -0.09 -10.36
C GLU A 188 0.02 -0.22 -11.27
N GLY A 189 -0.24 -1.45 -11.73
CA GLY A 189 -1.43 -1.79 -12.50
C GLY A 189 -2.51 -2.43 -11.64
N VAL A 190 -3.76 -2.33 -12.11
CA VAL A 190 -4.89 -3.11 -11.61
C VAL A 190 -5.49 -3.93 -12.75
N ALA A 191 -5.89 -5.17 -12.45
CA ALA A 191 -6.54 -6.06 -13.40
C ALA A 191 -7.99 -5.57 -13.62
N THR A 192 -8.19 -4.71 -14.60
CA THR A 192 -9.47 -4.03 -14.85
C THR A 192 -10.59 -4.98 -15.25
N ASP A 193 -10.26 -6.13 -15.84
CA ASP A 193 -11.18 -7.23 -16.20
C ASP A 193 -11.89 -7.87 -14.99
N LYS A 194 -11.35 -7.71 -13.79
CA LYS A 194 -11.96 -8.20 -12.55
C LYS A 194 -13.09 -7.28 -12.03
N PHE A 195 -13.16 -6.03 -12.52
CA PHE A 195 -14.09 -5.04 -12.00
C PHE A 195 -15.39 -5.02 -12.79
N ILE A 196 -16.50 -5.00 -12.07
CA ILE A 196 -17.83 -4.83 -12.64
C ILE A 196 -18.17 -3.35 -12.56
N PRO A 197 -18.53 -2.69 -13.69
CA PRO A 197 -18.93 -1.29 -13.67
C PRO A 197 -20.08 -1.04 -12.68
N LYS A 198 -20.04 0.12 -12.02
CA LYS A 198 -21.08 0.48 -11.07
C LYS A 198 -22.48 0.44 -11.71
N LYS A 199 -23.45 0.05 -10.91
CA LYS A 199 -24.86 0.10 -11.31
C LYS A 199 -25.37 1.54 -11.20
N ILE A 200 -25.96 2.05 -12.28
CA ILE A 200 -26.64 3.35 -12.24
C ILE A 200 -27.88 3.20 -11.35
N ARG A 201 -28.06 4.10 -10.40
CA ARG A 201 -29.19 4.13 -9.47
C ARG A 201 -29.79 5.52 -9.40
N ASN A 202 -31.11 5.58 -9.41
CA ASN A 202 -31.87 6.81 -9.27
C ASN A 202 -32.71 6.81 -7.97
N ASP A 203 -32.12 6.28 -6.87
CA ASP A 203 -32.78 6.18 -5.56
C ASP A 203 -32.62 7.43 -4.67
N GLY A 204 -32.03 8.49 -5.21
CA GLY A 204 -31.77 9.74 -4.50
C GLY A 204 -30.66 9.64 -3.44
N LYS A 205 -30.01 8.47 -3.29
CA LYS A 205 -28.97 8.23 -2.29
C LYS A 205 -27.57 8.28 -2.89
N LEU A 206 -26.60 8.79 -2.13
CA LEU A 206 -25.17 8.75 -2.45
C LEU A 206 -24.50 7.73 -1.56
N LYS A 207 -23.89 6.70 -2.16
CA LYS A 207 -23.19 5.64 -1.45
C LYS A 207 -21.71 5.80 -1.56
N LEU A 208 -21.07 6.10 -0.45
CA LEU A 208 -19.62 6.25 -0.30
C LEU A 208 -19.01 4.95 0.20
N ILE A 209 -17.78 4.67 -0.23
CA ILE A 209 -16.98 3.58 0.29
C ILE A 209 -15.55 4.05 0.59
N CYS A 210 -14.99 3.57 1.71
CA CYS A 210 -13.58 3.76 2.04
C CYS A 210 -12.95 2.38 2.30
N VAL A 211 -12.08 1.94 1.38
CA VAL A 211 -11.41 0.64 1.47
C VAL A 211 -9.97 0.84 1.96
N GLY A 212 -9.61 0.10 3.00
CA GLY A 212 -8.28 0.10 3.59
C GLY A 212 -8.32 -0.19 5.09
N ARG A 213 -7.17 -0.51 5.68
CA ARG A 213 -7.12 -0.72 7.14
C ARG A 213 -7.72 0.46 7.88
N ILE A 214 -8.51 0.17 8.91
CA ILE A 214 -9.11 1.22 9.74
C ILE A 214 -8.06 1.63 10.78
N GLU A 215 -7.29 2.65 10.41
CA GLU A 215 -6.16 3.16 11.20
C GLU A 215 -5.98 4.67 11.00
N LYS A 216 -5.34 5.33 11.97
CA LYS A 216 -5.18 6.79 12.00
C LYS A 216 -4.55 7.36 10.71
N SER A 217 -3.62 6.64 10.09
CA SER A 217 -2.95 7.09 8.86
C SER A 217 -3.88 7.11 7.65
N LYS A 218 -4.97 6.32 7.68
CA LYS A 218 -5.99 6.23 6.61
C LYS A 218 -7.11 7.26 6.75
N GLY A 219 -7.19 7.97 7.90
CA GLY A 219 -7.97 9.19 8.05
C GLY A 219 -9.48 9.04 7.97
N GLN A 220 -10.05 7.88 8.28
CA GLN A 220 -11.50 7.66 8.20
C GLN A 220 -12.29 8.65 9.08
N LEU A 221 -11.71 9.13 10.19
CA LEU A 221 -12.35 10.16 11.03
C LEU A 221 -12.66 11.45 10.26
N GLN A 222 -11.83 11.83 9.28
CA GLN A 222 -12.10 13.02 8.46
C GLN A 222 -13.37 12.85 7.62
N ILE A 223 -13.63 11.63 7.13
CA ILE A 223 -14.82 11.35 6.34
C ILE A 223 -16.07 11.51 7.23
N LEU A 224 -16.01 10.99 8.47
CA LEU A 224 -17.11 11.15 9.44
C LEU A 224 -17.36 12.62 9.79
N GLN A 225 -16.30 13.40 10.02
CA GLN A 225 -16.39 14.83 10.28
C GLN A 225 -17.01 15.57 9.09
N ALA A 226 -16.55 15.27 7.87
CA ALA A 226 -17.12 15.87 6.67
C ALA A 226 -18.61 15.51 6.47
N MET A 227 -18.99 14.27 6.75
CA MET A 227 -20.40 13.86 6.70
C MET A 227 -21.24 14.57 7.76
N ALA A 228 -20.69 14.83 8.94
CA ALA A 228 -21.39 15.56 10.01
C ALA A 228 -21.65 17.04 9.66
N GLU A 229 -20.75 17.65 8.88
CA GLU A 229 -20.87 19.04 8.40
C GLU A 229 -21.83 19.21 7.22
N LEU A 230 -22.31 18.11 6.59
CA LEU A 230 -23.31 18.20 5.52
C LEU A 230 -24.65 18.75 6.04
N PRO A 231 -25.37 19.56 5.23
CA PRO A 231 -26.75 19.91 5.49
C PRO A 231 -27.60 18.66 5.76
N GLU A 232 -28.56 18.75 6.67
CA GLU A 232 -29.33 17.58 7.12
C GLU A 232 -30.10 16.89 5.97
N GLU A 233 -30.63 17.67 5.02
CA GLU A 233 -31.34 17.20 3.83
C GLU A 233 -30.43 16.37 2.90
N ILE A 234 -29.14 16.67 2.86
CA ILE A 234 -28.14 15.90 2.11
C ILE A 234 -27.67 14.71 2.95
N ARG A 235 -27.28 14.97 4.22
CA ARG A 235 -26.70 13.97 5.12
C ARG A 235 -27.55 12.71 5.27
N LYS A 236 -28.89 12.84 5.37
CA LYS A 236 -29.80 11.69 5.47
C LYS A 236 -29.79 10.77 4.25
N ASN A 237 -29.34 11.28 3.09
CA ASN A 237 -29.27 10.56 1.83
C ASN A 237 -27.84 10.09 1.48
N VAL A 238 -26.83 10.38 2.31
CA VAL A 238 -25.43 9.96 2.13
C VAL A 238 -25.14 8.81 3.10
N THR A 239 -24.59 7.72 2.57
CA THR A 239 -24.13 6.57 3.37
C THR A 239 -22.66 6.28 3.14
N LEU A 240 -21.97 5.72 4.13
CA LEU A 240 -20.56 5.36 4.07
C LEU A 240 -20.35 3.94 4.57
N ASP A 241 -19.71 3.12 3.78
CA ASP A 241 -19.20 1.83 4.22
C ASP A 241 -17.69 1.87 4.40
N LEU A 242 -17.24 1.43 5.58
CA LEU A 242 -15.84 1.29 5.94
C LEU A 242 -15.42 -0.17 5.80
N VAL A 243 -14.44 -0.43 4.92
CA VAL A 243 -13.99 -1.78 4.57
C VAL A 243 -12.53 -1.97 4.95
N GLY A 244 -12.25 -2.98 5.75
CA GLY A 244 -10.89 -3.35 6.17
C GLY A 244 -10.82 -3.75 7.63
N GLU A 245 -9.67 -4.32 8.03
CA GLU A 245 -9.42 -4.69 9.42
C GLU A 245 -9.15 -3.45 10.28
N PRO A 246 -9.79 -3.33 11.46
CA PRO A 246 -9.57 -2.20 12.33
C PRO A 246 -8.41 -2.44 13.32
N TYR A 247 -7.65 -1.38 13.62
CA TYR A 247 -6.87 -1.31 14.85
C TYR A 247 -7.80 -0.93 16.01
N ALA A 248 -7.76 -1.68 17.10
CA ALA A 248 -8.72 -1.59 18.21
C ALA A 248 -8.86 -0.16 18.77
N ASP A 249 -7.75 0.51 19.07
CA ASP A 249 -7.75 1.87 19.63
C ASP A 249 -8.36 2.91 18.68
N TYR A 250 -8.18 2.74 17.37
CA TYR A 250 -8.73 3.66 16.40
C TYR A 250 -10.19 3.35 16.08
N LEU A 251 -10.58 2.08 16.13
CA LEU A 251 -11.99 1.67 15.99
C LEU A 251 -12.86 2.33 17.05
N HIS A 252 -12.40 2.35 18.31
CA HIS A 252 -13.11 3.01 19.39
C HIS A 252 -13.33 4.51 19.09
N GLN A 253 -12.31 5.22 18.58
CA GLN A 253 -12.44 6.63 18.20
C GLN A 253 -13.46 6.83 17.06
N ILE A 254 -13.47 5.93 16.07
CA ILE A 254 -14.45 5.95 14.98
C ILE A 254 -15.87 5.74 15.51
N GLN A 255 -16.09 4.75 16.38
CA GLN A 255 -17.39 4.46 16.97
C GLN A 255 -17.92 5.62 17.84
N THR A 256 -17.03 6.23 18.61
CA THR A 256 -17.37 7.43 19.38
C THR A 256 -17.78 8.58 18.45
N SER A 257 -17.01 8.84 17.41
CA SER A 257 -17.34 9.87 16.42
C SER A 257 -18.66 9.64 15.70
N ILE A 258 -18.98 8.39 15.36
CA ILE A 258 -20.27 8.04 14.75
C ILE A 258 -21.43 8.41 15.70
N LYS A 259 -21.31 8.05 16.98
CA LYS A 259 -22.33 8.32 17.99
C LYS A 259 -22.49 9.83 18.27
N ASP A 260 -21.36 10.53 18.47
CA ASP A 260 -21.38 11.96 18.79
C ASP A 260 -21.98 12.79 17.66
N ASN A 261 -21.80 12.37 16.40
CA ASN A 261 -22.31 13.05 15.22
C ASN A 261 -23.66 12.45 14.70
N ARG A 262 -24.26 11.51 15.40
CA ARG A 262 -25.55 10.86 15.06
C ARG A 262 -25.54 10.26 13.65
N LEU A 263 -24.46 9.53 13.31
CA LEU A 263 -24.25 8.91 12.01
C LEU A 263 -24.51 7.40 11.99
N GLU A 264 -25.14 6.83 13.04
CA GLU A 264 -25.35 5.39 13.21
C GLU A 264 -26.16 4.76 12.07
N LYS A 265 -27.05 5.53 11.45
CA LYS A 265 -27.87 5.07 10.31
C LYS A 265 -27.14 5.19 8.97
N GLN A 266 -26.12 6.00 8.89
CA GLN A 266 -25.39 6.33 7.66
C GLN A 266 -24.09 5.54 7.50
N VAL A 267 -23.44 5.09 8.59
CA VAL A 267 -22.11 4.48 8.56
C VAL A 267 -22.18 3.01 8.95
N ARG A 268 -21.55 2.15 8.13
CA ARG A 268 -21.43 0.71 8.41
C ARG A 268 -19.99 0.26 8.35
N PHE A 269 -19.66 -0.72 9.18
CA PHE A 269 -18.39 -1.47 9.11
C PHE A 269 -18.63 -2.80 8.43
N LEU A 270 -17.95 -3.06 7.34
CA LEU A 270 -18.06 -4.33 6.62
C LEU A 270 -16.93 -5.31 6.97
N GLY A 271 -15.95 -4.87 7.79
CA GLY A 271 -14.77 -5.69 8.06
C GLY A 271 -13.91 -5.92 6.82
N TYR A 272 -13.04 -6.93 6.89
CA TYR A 272 -12.25 -7.36 5.75
C TYR A 272 -13.16 -8.02 4.69
N GLN A 273 -12.90 -7.67 3.41
CA GLN A 273 -13.63 -8.22 2.26
C GLN A 273 -12.62 -8.75 1.23
N ASP A 274 -12.82 -9.97 0.77
CA ASP A 274 -11.94 -10.60 -0.22
C ASP A 274 -12.25 -10.13 -1.65
N ASN A 275 -13.52 -9.90 -1.95
CA ASN A 275 -13.98 -9.56 -3.29
C ASN A 275 -14.32 -8.07 -3.44
N ILE A 276 -13.28 -7.24 -3.36
CA ILE A 276 -13.41 -5.79 -3.55
C ILE A 276 -13.95 -5.42 -4.94
N PRO A 277 -13.50 -6.04 -6.07
CA PRO A 277 -14.02 -5.68 -7.38
C PRO A 277 -15.54 -5.78 -7.51
N GLN A 278 -16.15 -6.84 -6.99
CA GLN A 278 -17.58 -7.02 -7.03
C GLN A 278 -18.31 -6.09 -6.05
N LEU A 279 -17.72 -5.85 -4.87
CA LEU A 279 -18.28 -4.98 -3.85
C LEU A 279 -18.43 -3.55 -4.38
N LEU A 280 -17.42 -3.03 -5.07
CA LEU A 280 -17.36 -1.65 -5.56
C LEU A 280 -18.51 -1.30 -6.51
N SER A 281 -19.06 -2.26 -7.28
CA SER A 281 -20.17 -2.02 -8.20
C SER A 281 -21.45 -1.48 -7.54
N ASN A 282 -21.54 -1.54 -6.20
CA ASN A 282 -22.69 -1.09 -5.42
C ASN A 282 -22.59 0.35 -4.88
N TYR A 283 -21.51 1.07 -5.22
CA TYR A 283 -21.20 2.40 -4.71
C TYR A 283 -21.12 3.44 -5.82
N ASP A 284 -21.13 4.71 -5.44
CA ASP A 284 -21.04 5.83 -6.35
C ASP A 284 -19.66 6.50 -6.27
N VAL A 285 -19.12 6.59 -5.05
CA VAL A 285 -17.89 7.30 -4.74
C VAL A 285 -16.97 6.46 -3.88
N GLY A 286 -15.72 6.34 -4.29
CA GLY A 286 -14.63 5.81 -3.47
C GLY A 286 -13.83 6.94 -2.83
N ILE A 287 -13.59 6.88 -1.52
CA ILE A 287 -12.82 7.91 -0.80
C ILE A 287 -11.48 7.35 -0.35
N LEU A 288 -10.39 8.01 -0.76
CA LEU A 288 -9.06 7.85 -0.19
C LEU A 288 -8.74 9.03 0.72
N SER A 289 -8.81 8.80 2.04
CA SER A 289 -8.59 9.83 3.08
C SER A 289 -7.21 9.73 3.74
N SER A 290 -6.27 9.08 3.09
CA SER A 290 -4.97 8.74 3.68
C SER A 290 -4.05 9.96 3.82
N ARG A 291 -3.29 10.00 4.91
CA ARG A 291 -2.25 11.03 5.13
C ARG A 291 -1.11 10.92 4.11
N GLY A 292 -0.85 9.73 3.59
CA GLY A 292 0.23 9.50 2.63
C GLY A 292 0.18 8.08 2.07
N ASP A 293 -0.33 7.95 0.88
CA ASP A 293 -0.18 6.76 0.04
C ASP A 293 0.83 7.05 -1.07
N ALA A 294 1.66 6.07 -1.39
CA ALA A 294 2.67 6.22 -2.44
C ALA A 294 2.03 6.22 -3.83
N PHE A 295 1.14 5.28 -4.08
CA PHE A 295 0.39 5.15 -5.34
C PHE A 295 -1.11 5.38 -5.12
N GLY A 296 -1.69 4.76 -4.10
CA GLY A 296 -3.14 4.79 -3.87
C GLY A 296 -3.86 3.76 -4.74
N THR A 297 -3.42 2.51 -4.72
CA THR A 297 -3.97 1.41 -5.53
C THR A 297 -5.49 1.35 -5.47
N VAL A 298 -6.08 1.60 -4.31
CA VAL A 298 -7.53 1.62 -4.14
C VAL A 298 -8.23 2.67 -5.02
N VAL A 299 -7.56 3.79 -5.34
CA VAL A 299 -8.12 4.81 -6.26
C VAL A 299 -8.19 4.26 -7.67
N ALA A 300 -7.15 3.54 -8.13
CA ALA A 300 -7.20 2.84 -9.41
C ALA A 300 -8.30 1.78 -9.43
N GLU A 301 -8.53 1.07 -8.31
CA GLU A 301 -9.64 0.12 -8.16
C GLU A 301 -11.02 0.81 -8.25
N TYR A 302 -11.18 1.98 -7.61
CA TYR A 302 -12.41 2.78 -7.71
C TYR A 302 -12.68 3.21 -9.17
N MET A 303 -11.65 3.73 -9.85
CA MET A 303 -11.76 4.12 -11.25
C MET A 303 -12.07 2.94 -12.16
N ALA A 304 -11.45 1.77 -11.95
CA ALA A 304 -11.73 0.55 -12.71
C ALA A 304 -13.17 0.06 -12.53
N ALA A 305 -13.77 0.29 -11.36
CA ALA A 305 -15.18 -0.01 -11.09
C ALA A 305 -16.14 1.10 -11.56
N GLY A 306 -15.64 2.20 -12.13
CA GLY A 306 -16.44 3.34 -12.59
C GLY A 306 -16.95 4.25 -11.47
N LEU A 307 -16.35 4.21 -10.28
CA LEU A 307 -16.67 5.12 -9.19
C LEU A 307 -15.95 6.46 -9.38
N LEU A 308 -16.59 7.55 -8.96
CA LEU A 308 -15.87 8.80 -8.77
C LEU A 308 -14.91 8.65 -7.58
N ALA A 309 -13.66 9.08 -7.75
CA ALA A 309 -12.71 9.09 -6.66
C ALA A 309 -12.64 10.47 -5.98
N ILE A 310 -12.83 10.52 -4.66
CA ILE A 310 -12.46 11.68 -3.83
C ILE A 310 -11.22 11.29 -3.04
N ALA A 311 -10.10 11.97 -3.28
CA ALA A 311 -8.83 11.52 -2.73
C ALA A 311 -8.00 12.66 -2.14
N THR A 312 -7.26 12.36 -1.09
CA THR A 312 -6.07 13.12 -0.74
C THR A 312 -5.06 13.01 -1.89
N TYR A 313 -3.94 13.74 -1.84
CA TYR A 313 -3.01 13.76 -2.97
C TYR A 313 -2.59 12.35 -3.42
N THR A 314 -2.86 12.06 -4.70
CA THR A 314 -2.32 10.92 -5.47
C THR A 314 -2.12 11.38 -6.91
N GLU A 315 -1.15 10.81 -7.63
CA GLU A 315 -0.92 11.13 -9.04
C GLU A 315 -2.04 10.60 -9.96
N LEU A 316 -2.88 9.68 -9.47
CA LEU A 316 -4.00 9.10 -10.23
C LEU A 316 -5.17 10.06 -10.41
N VAL A 317 -5.33 11.04 -9.49
CA VAL A 317 -6.45 11.98 -9.55
C VAL A 317 -5.94 13.33 -10.04
N GLU A 318 -6.37 13.74 -11.23
CA GLU A 318 -6.33 15.12 -11.69
C GLU A 318 -7.63 15.80 -11.27
N HIS A 319 -7.49 16.86 -10.45
CA HIS A 319 -8.65 17.53 -9.85
C HIS A 319 -9.63 18.01 -10.90
N GLU A 320 -10.92 17.71 -10.70
CA GLU A 320 -12.05 18.04 -11.60
C GLU A 320 -12.04 17.34 -12.97
N TRP A 321 -10.99 16.57 -13.28
CA TRP A 321 -10.93 15.80 -14.52
C TRP A 321 -11.16 14.30 -14.29
N THR A 322 -10.33 13.67 -13.45
CA THR A 322 -10.43 12.23 -13.16
C THR A 322 -10.97 11.94 -11.76
N GLY A 323 -11.30 12.98 -10.99
CA GLY A 323 -11.83 12.89 -9.62
C GLY A 323 -11.67 14.20 -8.85
N LEU A 324 -11.97 14.18 -7.58
CA LEU A 324 -11.89 15.34 -6.72
C LEU A 324 -10.76 15.21 -5.70
N ARG A 325 -9.96 16.26 -5.54
CA ARG A 325 -8.87 16.31 -4.56
C ARG A 325 -9.22 17.15 -3.35
N TYR A 326 -8.61 16.80 -2.22
CA TYR A 326 -8.54 17.64 -1.04
C TYR A 326 -7.23 17.41 -0.29
N GLN A 327 -6.84 18.33 0.60
CA GLN A 327 -5.67 18.13 1.46
C GLN A 327 -6.06 17.34 2.71
N PHE A 328 -5.18 16.47 3.19
CA PHE A 328 -5.39 15.76 4.44
C PHE A 328 -5.57 16.78 5.60
N GLY A 329 -6.70 16.70 6.30
CA GLY A 329 -7.08 17.65 7.37
C GLY A 329 -8.01 18.77 6.90
N ASP A 330 -8.22 18.94 5.61
CA ASP A 330 -9.19 19.93 5.07
C ASP A 330 -10.59 19.31 5.01
N ILE A 331 -11.25 19.28 6.18
CA ILE A 331 -12.59 18.71 6.34
C ILE A 331 -13.59 19.47 5.48
N ARG A 332 -13.49 20.80 5.45
CA ARG A 332 -14.40 21.65 4.68
C ARG A 332 -14.37 21.31 3.19
N LYS A 333 -13.17 21.19 2.59
CA LYS A 333 -13.05 20.82 1.16
C LYS A 333 -13.59 19.42 0.90
N LEU A 334 -13.40 18.48 1.83
CA LEU A 334 -13.99 17.15 1.72
C LEU A 334 -15.52 17.20 1.79
N THR A 335 -16.10 17.98 2.71
CA THR A 335 -17.54 18.23 2.81
C THR A 335 -18.09 18.83 1.52
N ASP A 336 -17.42 19.86 0.99
CA ASP A 336 -17.81 20.52 -0.27
C ASP A 336 -17.74 19.55 -1.46
N ASN A 337 -16.72 18.70 -1.53
CA ASN A 337 -16.61 17.68 -2.56
C ASN A 337 -17.76 16.65 -2.48
N ILE A 338 -18.11 16.16 -1.28
CA ILE A 338 -19.22 15.22 -1.11
C ILE A 338 -20.55 15.88 -1.50
N ARG A 339 -20.76 17.13 -1.06
CA ARG A 339 -21.95 17.93 -1.42
C ARG A 339 -22.05 18.13 -2.91
N PHE A 340 -20.96 18.56 -3.57
CA PHE A 340 -20.90 18.75 -5.02
C PHE A 340 -21.31 17.49 -5.79
N VAL A 341 -20.78 16.32 -5.38
CA VAL A 341 -21.16 15.04 -6.03
C VAL A 341 -22.61 14.70 -5.78
N TYR A 342 -23.14 15.00 -4.58
CA TYR A 342 -24.55 14.75 -4.28
C TYR A 342 -25.48 15.61 -5.13
N GLU A 343 -25.14 16.88 -5.36
CA GLU A 343 -25.95 17.85 -6.13
C GLU A 343 -25.82 17.69 -7.66
N ASN A 344 -24.73 17.04 -8.15
CA ASN A 344 -24.41 16.92 -9.58
C ASN A 344 -24.24 15.44 -10.00
N ARG A 345 -25.24 14.61 -9.70
CA ARG A 345 -25.19 13.15 -9.93
C ARG A 345 -25.60 12.69 -11.33
N ASP A 346 -26.15 13.56 -12.14
CA ASP A 346 -26.68 13.28 -13.48
C ASP A 346 -25.59 13.23 -14.54
#